data_384d42ebb70468f8cdbb4404290f563c
#
_entry.id   384d42ebb70468f8cdbb4404290f563c
#
_cell.length_a   1.000
_cell.length_b   1.000
_cell.length_c   1.000
_cell.angle_alpha   90.00
_cell.angle_beta   90.00
_cell.angle_gamma   90.00
#
_symmetry.space_group_name_H-M   'P 1'
#
loop_
_entity.id
_entity.type
_entity.pdbx_description
1 polymer ?
#
loop_
_entity_poly.entity_id
_entity_poly.type
_entity_poly.pdbx_seq_one_letter_code
_entity_poly.pdbx_strand_id
1 'polypeptide(L)'
;VSREIFLLPNLFFFFLFFFGCFKTHFFLEGKTAFPARGFAKILTKDEASDRLDRYRSFIVRDLNTTSFHKAYAFRFRLRHMPRRGEEFSKTGTIFGLALGHGLSRIDLDSIDSGVPTTKFLLYNGPRPKVWKFSSSEQESKLLEDAELFKPILNGMNQSTFDLLMPFVFWNATYIKSGKVAGRPSHLYSFLPPQWVKDIRPDIKEIVMALDQSYEAPLRIETFSRSNVPSRTFILNGMKKIADHWIVKSLDCKNLQDRSNTRFEVTSAALNLDLDMSLFSPGGLLGTPVIPLDTFISTK
;
A
#
# COMPACT_ATOMS: atom_id res chain seq x y z
N VAL A 1 9.90 47.16 17.62
CA VAL A 1 10.70 46.25 16.76
C VAL A 1 10.20 44.85 17.01
N SER A 2 9.19 44.46 16.26
CA SER A 2 8.59 43.08 16.32
C SER A 2 9.41 42.17 15.42
N ARG A 3 9.94 41.12 15.98
CA ARG A 3 10.50 40.00 15.21
C ARG A 3 9.35 39.04 14.83
N GLU A 4 9.00 39.07 13.56
CA GLU A 4 8.17 38.01 13.00
C GLU A 4 8.99 36.70 12.92
N ILE A 5 8.50 35.68 13.63
CA ILE A 5 9.01 34.31 13.54
C ILE A 5 8.31 33.69 12.35
N PHE A 6 9.02 33.52 11.25
CA PHE A 6 8.60 32.70 10.13
C PHE A 6 8.58 31.22 10.57
N LEU A 7 7.39 30.71 10.86
CA LEU A 7 7.14 29.29 10.98
C LEU A 7 7.07 28.69 9.58
N LEU A 8 8.12 28.02 9.16
CA LEU A 8 8.13 27.15 8.00
C LEU A 8 7.18 25.97 8.26
N PRO A 9 6.25 25.66 7.35
CA PRO A 9 5.35 24.52 7.53
C PRO A 9 6.13 23.21 7.40
N ASN A 10 5.99 22.36 8.41
CA ASN A 10 6.51 20.99 8.44
C ASN A 10 5.97 20.17 7.26
N LEU A 11 6.86 19.79 6.39
CA LEU A 11 6.62 18.95 5.22
C LEU A 11 6.51 17.48 5.67
N PHE A 12 5.30 16.94 5.75
CA PHE A 12 5.03 15.53 6.04
C PHE A 12 4.56 14.79 4.79
N PHE A 13 5.11 13.63 4.54
CA PHE A 13 4.98 12.88 3.29
C PHE A 13 4.70 11.42 3.51
N PHE A 14 3.81 10.78 2.71
CA PHE A 14 3.82 9.32 2.55
C PHE A 14 2.71 8.66 1.78
N PHE A 15 2.70 7.57 1.49
CA PHE A 15 2.78 6.31 0.78
C PHE A 15 1.47 5.57 0.57
N LEU A 16 1.39 4.83 -0.55
CA LEU A 16 0.32 4.00 -1.02
C LEU A 16 0.37 2.58 -0.52
N PHE A 17 -0.80 2.01 -0.35
CA PHE A 17 -1.17 0.61 -0.23
C PHE A 17 -0.50 -0.24 0.85
N PHE A 18 0.73 0.04 1.26
CA PHE A 18 1.43 -0.80 2.24
C PHE A 18 2.10 -0.01 3.36
N PHE A 19 1.87 1.33 3.45
CA PHE A 19 2.77 2.13 4.24
C PHE A 19 2.11 3.19 5.09
N GLY A 20 2.33 3.08 6.35
CA GLY A 20 2.07 4.07 7.35
C GLY A 20 3.21 5.07 7.51
N CYS A 21 2.89 6.16 8.13
CA CYS A 21 3.61 7.39 8.38
C CYS A 21 5.08 7.23 8.82
N PHE A 22 5.99 7.83 8.07
CA PHE A 22 7.32 8.13 8.57
C PHE A 22 7.30 9.47 9.31
N LYS A 23 7.28 9.46 10.62
CA LYS A 23 7.62 10.63 11.42
C LYS A 23 9.11 10.87 11.29
N THR A 24 9.51 11.89 10.53
CA THR A 24 10.83 12.48 10.71
C THR A 24 10.85 13.20 12.05
N HIS A 25 11.31 12.53 13.09
CA HIS A 25 11.82 13.26 14.24
C HIS A 25 13.02 14.06 13.77
N PHE A 26 12.92 15.38 13.87
CA PHE A 26 14.05 16.29 13.72
C PHE A 26 15.06 15.92 14.80
N PHE A 27 16.06 15.13 14.44
CA PHE A 27 17.31 15.10 15.18
C PHE A 27 18.26 16.07 14.49
N LEU A 28 18.54 17.15 15.15
CA LEU A 28 19.75 17.93 14.91
C LEU A 28 20.95 17.00 15.13
N GLU A 29 21.90 17.10 14.19
CA GLU A 29 23.22 16.49 14.16
C GLU A 29 23.35 15.07 13.58
N GLY A 30 23.78 15.06 12.36
CA GLY A 30 24.87 14.30 11.75
C GLY A 30 25.10 12.85 12.16
N LYS A 31 24.11 11.96 12.12
CA LYS A 31 24.39 10.51 12.13
C LYS A 31 23.48 9.78 11.15
N THR A 32 24.11 8.97 10.29
CA THR A 32 23.52 8.04 9.35
C THR A 32 22.31 7.33 9.96
N ALA A 33 21.11 7.63 9.43
CA ALA A 33 19.85 7.14 9.96
C ALA A 33 19.57 5.69 9.56
N PHE A 34 20.39 4.75 10.01
CA PHE A 34 19.94 3.38 10.21
C PHE A 34 19.53 3.27 11.68
N PRO A 35 18.25 2.99 11.97
CA PRO A 35 17.85 2.77 13.34
C PRO A 35 18.69 1.62 13.91
N ALA A 36 19.19 1.83 15.11
CA ALA A 36 20.01 0.87 15.81
C ALA A 36 19.39 -0.53 15.74
N ARG A 37 20.20 -1.56 15.62
CA ARG A 37 19.83 -2.99 15.73
C ARG A 37 19.36 -3.29 17.15
N GLY A 38 18.31 -2.59 17.61
CA GLY A 38 17.77 -2.70 18.95
C GLY A 38 16.66 -3.75 19.04
N PHE A 39 16.31 -4.10 20.26
CA PHE A 39 15.10 -4.86 20.55
C PHE A 39 13.88 -3.96 20.40
N ALA A 40 12.75 -4.52 19.95
CA ALA A 40 11.51 -3.80 19.92
C ALA A 40 11.04 -3.48 21.36
N LYS A 41 10.67 -2.22 21.62
CA LYS A 41 10.06 -1.81 22.89
C LYS A 41 8.73 -2.58 23.05
N ILE A 42 8.52 -3.17 24.22
CA ILE A 42 7.21 -3.72 24.59
C ILE A 42 6.27 -2.54 24.82
N LEU A 43 5.09 -2.58 24.18
CA LEU A 43 4.07 -1.54 24.30
C LEU A 43 3.05 -1.92 25.37
N THR A 44 2.50 -0.92 26.05
CA THR A 44 1.24 -1.05 26.76
C THR A 44 0.08 -1.18 25.76
N LYS A 45 -1.12 -1.56 26.23
CA LYS A 45 -2.30 -1.64 25.35
C LYS A 45 -2.63 -0.29 24.72
N ASP A 46 -2.55 0.79 25.50
CA ASP A 46 -2.86 2.14 25.04
C ASP A 46 -1.82 2.62 24.03
N GLU A 47 -0.53 2.47 24.28
CA GLU A 47 0.53 2.80 23.32
C GLU A 47 0.37 2.02 21.99
N ALA A 48 -0.06 0.77 22.08
CA ALA A 48 -0.29 -0.07 20.89
C ALA A 48 -1.51 0.40 20.12
N SER A 49 -2.61 0.76 20.81
CA SER A 49 -3.81 1.33 20.20
C SER A 49 -3.50 2.65 19.51
N ASP A 50 -2.88 3.59 20.23
CA ASP A 50 -2.50 4.91 19.70
C ASP A 50 -1.63 4.81 18.44
N ARG A 51 -0.71 3.84 18.43
CA ARG A 51 0.13 3.61 17.26
C ARG A 51 -0.67 3.10 16.07
N LEU A 52 -1.56 2.15 16.29
CA LEU A 52 -2.43 1.62 15.24
C LEU A 52 -3.41 2.68 14.73
N ASP A 53 -3.94 3.52 15.60
CA ASP A 53 -4.88 4.60 15.23
C ASP A 53 -4.17 5.71 14.43
N ARG A 54 -2.92 6.03 14.75
CA ARG A 54 -2.11 6.91 13.88
C ARG A 54 -1.91 6.30 12.49
N TYR A 55 -1.64 4.99 12.41
CA TYR A 55 -1.53 4.29 11.15
C TYR A 55 -2.84 4.32 10.35
N ARG A 56 -3.98 4.07 11.00
CA ARG A 56 -5.31 4.13 10.41
C ARG A 56 -5.67 5.52 9.90
N SER A 57 -5.48 6.54 10.72
CA SER A 57 -5.78 7.94 10.37
C SER A 57 -4.96 8.43 9.18
N PHE A 58 -3.79 7.86 8.99
CA PHE A 58 -2.95 8.15 7.85
C PHE A 58 -3.52 7.56 6.54
N ILE A 59 -4.15 6.38 6.59
CA ILE A 59 -4.74 5.73 5.42
C ILE A 59 -6.05 6.41 4.99
N VAL A 60 -6.87 6.85 5.94
CA VAL A 60 -8.18 7.51 5.69
C VAL A 60 -8.05 9.01 5.93
N ARG A 61 -7.24 9.68 5.13
CA ARG A 61 -7.12 11.13 5.20
C ARG A 61 -8.29 11.79 4.48
N ASP A 62 -8.95 12.75 5.15
CA ASP A 62 -10.06 13.50 4.56
C ASP A 62 -9.57 14.34 3.36
N LEU A 63 -10.21 14.15 2.21
CA LEU A 63 -9.99 14.94 0.99
C LEU A 63 -10.33 16.42 1.14
N ASN A 64 -11.19 16.75 2.13
CA ASN A 64 -11.65 18.12 2.35
C ASN A 64 -10.65 19.00 3.11
N THR A 65 -9.58 18.43 3.64
CA THR A 65 -8.50 19.25 4.20
C THR A 65 -7.72 19.90 3.05
N THR A 66 -7.90 21.17 2.90
CA THR A 66 -7.42 22.10 1.85
C THR A 66 -5.89 22.28 1.76
N SER A 67 -5.09 21.37 2.20
CA SER A 67 -3.66 21.40 1.91
C SER A 67 -3.41 20.81 0.52
N PHE A 68 -2.79 21.57 -0.34
CA PHE A 68 -2.40 21.21 -1.70
C PHE A 68 -1.90 19.78 -1.82
N HIS A 69 -2.74 18.93 -2.37
CA HIS A 69 -2.39 17.53 -2.58
C HIS A 69 -1.51 17.42 -3.81
N LYS A 70 -0.22 17.20 -3.60
CA LYS A 70 0.69 16.87 -4.69
C LYS A 70 0.50 15.38 -5.01
N ALA A 71 0.02 15.12 -6.21
CA ALA A 71 -0.16 13.76 -6.71
C ALA A 71 1.19 13.08 -7.00
N TYR A 72 1.14 11.78 -7.15
CA TYR A 72 2.30 10.97 -7.52
C TYR A 72 1.88 9.92 -8.54
N ALA A 73 2.88 9.39 -9.24
CA ALA A 73 2.75 8.23 -10.10
C ALA A 73 3.93 7.29 -9.90
N PHE A 74 3.64 5.99 -9.75
CA PHE A 74 4.65 4.94 -9.67
C PHE A 74 4.46 3.96 -10.81
N ARG A 75 5.43 3.84 -11.69
CA ARG A 75 5.49 2.73 -12.64
C ARG A 75 5.94 1.48 -11.91
N PHE A 76 5.28 0.40 -12.16
CA PHE A 76 5.56 -0.87 -11.49
C PHE A 76 5.59 -2.03 -12.47
N ARG A 77 6.19 -3.12 -12.02
CA ARG A 77 6.11 -4.44 -12.60
C ARG A 77 5.57 -5.43 -11.58
N LEU A 78 4.60 -6.22 -11.98
CA LEU A 78 4.20 -7.44 -11.31
C LEU A 78 4.85 -8.62 -12.01
N ARG A 79 5.59 -9.45 -11.27
CA ARG A 79 6.22 -10.66 -11.79
C ARG A 79 5.71 -11.85 -11.00
N HIS A 80 5.00 -12.73 -11.66
CA HIS A 80 4.52 -13.98 -11.06
C HIS A 80 5.48 -15.12 -11.35
N MET A 81 5.86 -15.81 -10.29
CA MET A 81 6.78 -16.95 -10.26
C MET A 81 6.01 -18.15 -9.70
N PRO A 82 5.39 -18.99 -10.56
CA PRO A 82 4.72 -20.20 -10.12
C PRO A 82 5.76 -21.22 -9.65
N ARG A 83 5.34 -22.19 -8.85
CA ARG A 83 6.21 -23.32 -8.47
C ARG A 83 6.65 -24.13 -9.69
N ARG A 84 5.78 -24.27 -10.68
CA ARG A 84 6.00 -24.99 -11.95
C ARG A 84 5.36 -24.19 -13.07
N GLY A 85 5.95 -24.22 -14.25
CA GLY A 85 5.48 -23.47 -15.40
C GLY A 85 6.30 -22.21 -15.64
N GLU A 86 5.86 -21.42 -16.59
CA GLU A 86 6.57 -20.20 -17.00
C GLU A 86 6.23 -19.02 -16.09
N GLU A 87 7.23 -18.18 -15.86
CA GLU A 87 7.05 -16.90 -15.23
C GLU A 87 6.39 -15.91 -16.19
N PHE A 88 5.52 -15.08 -15.69
CA PHE A 88 4.97 -13.99 -16.48
C PHE A 88 5.00 -12.66 -15.73
N SER A 89 5.01 -11.57 -16.45
CA SER A 89 5.00 -10.24 -15.85
C SER A 89 4.00 -9.31 -16.52
N LYS A 90 3.54 -8.33 -15.75
CA LYS A 90 2.70 -7.23 -16.17
C LYS A 90 3.28 -5.93 -15.66
N THR A 91 3.14 -4.87 -16.43
CA THR A 91 3.47 -3.51 -16.04
C THR A 91 2.22 -2.68 -15.83
N GLY A 92 2.38 -1.55 -15.19
CA GLY A 92 1.31 -0.60 -14.99
C GLY A 92 1.81 0.63 -14.23
N THR A 93 0.87 1.53 -13.97
CA THR A 93 1.12 2.74 -13.20
C THR A 93 0.10 2.90 -12.09
N ILE A 94 0.55 3.22 -10.91
CA ILE A 94 -0.28 3.62 -9.78
C ILE A 94 -0.22 5.13 -9.67
N PHE A 95 -1.38 5.76 -9.55
CA PHE A 95 -1.54 7.18 -9.29
C PHE A 95 -2.24 7.39 -7.96
N GLY A 96 -1.90 8.45 -7.25
CA GLY A 96 -2.62 8.88 -6.07
C GLY A 96 -2.54 10.38 -5.88
N LEU A 97 -3.57 10.95 -5.20
CA LEU A 97 -3.68 12.39 -5.00
C LEU A 97 -2.70 12.93 -3.97
N ALA A 98 -2.37 12.13 -2.98
CA ALA A 98 -1.37 12.45 -1.98
C ALA A 98 -0.78 11.14 -1.48
N LEU A 99 0.48 11.18 -1.12
CA LEU A 99 1.10 10.03 -0.47
C LEU A 99 0.34 9.74 0.84
N GLY A 100 -0.15 8.49 0.98
CA GLY A 100 -0.91 8.05 2.15
C GLY A 100 -2.40 8.35 2.12
N HIS A 101 -2.92 8.95 1.06
CA HIS A 101 -4.34 9.10 0.88
C HIS A 101 -4.99 7.78 0.46
N GLY A 102 -6.18 7.48 0.99
CA GLY A 102 -6.90 6.24 0.67
C GLY A 102 -7.48 6.16 -0.73
N LEU A 103 -7.31 7.19 -1.57
CA LEU A 103 -7.80 7.24 -2.95
C LEU A 103 -6.65 7.08 -3.93
N SER A 104 -6.76 6.11 -4.80
CA SER A 104 -5.74 5.82 -5.80
C SER A 104 -6.31 5.12 -7.01
N ARG A 105 -5.54 5.17 -8.07
CA ARG A 105 -5.86 4.59 -9.36
C ARG A 105 -4.72 3.69 -9.82
N ILE A 106 -5.06 2.55 -10.40
CA ILE A 106 -4.12 1.61 -11.03
C ILE A 106 -4.51 1.44 -12.49
N ASP A 107 -3.59 1.71 -13.38
CA ASP A 107 -3.71 1.44 -14.80
C ASP A 107 -2.75 0.29 -15.14
N LEU A 108 -3.29 -0.83 -15.66
CA LEU A 108 -2.52 -1.99 -16.11
C LEU A 108 -2.31 -1.95 -17.61
N ASP A 109 -1.06 -2.04 -18.04
CA ASP A 109 -0.70 -1.94 -19.45
C ASP A 109 -1.11 -3.22 -20.21
N SER A 110 -1.41 -3.06 -21.51
CA SER A 110 -1.46 -4.20 -22.44
C SER A 110 -0.04 -4.74 -22.69
N ILE A 111 0.08 -6.04 -22.95
CA ILE A 111 1.35 -6.66 -23.29
C ILE A 111 1.91 -6.08 -24.60
N ASP A 112 1.04 -5.78 -25.55
CA ASP A 112 1.41 -5.49 -26.93
C ASP A 112 1.44 -4.01 -27.30
N SER A 113 0.73 -3.15 -26.55
CA SER A 113 0.52 -1.76 -26.98
C SER A 113 0.94 -0.70 -25.97
N GLY A 114 1.26 -1.09 -24.73
CA GLY A 114 1.52 -0.13 -23.63
C GLY A 114 0.29 0.71 -23.25
N VAL A 115 -0.85 0.50 -23.89
CA VAL A 115 -2.10 1.19 -23.56
C VAL A 115 -2.80 0.45 -22.42
N PRO A 116 -3.24 1.14 -21.37
CA PRO A 116 -3.94 0.52 -20.24
C PRO A 116 -5.25 -0.15 -20.71
N THR A 117 -5.35 -1.46 -20.51
CA THR A 117 -6.55 -2.25 -20.88
C THR A 117 -7.48 -2.48 -19.71
N THR A 118 -6.96 -2.43 -18.52
CA THR A 118 -7.72 -2.58 -17.26
C THR A 118 -7.29 -1.52 -16.29
N LYS A 119 -8.25 -0.81 -15.74
CA LYS A 119 -8.00 0.26 -14.77
C LYS A 119 -8.83 0.03 -13.51
N PHE A 120 -8.30 0.40 -12.38
CA PHE A 120 -8.99 0.32 -11.08
C PHE A 120 -8.94 1.68 -10.40
N LEU A 121 -10.06 2.08 -9.81
CA LEU A 121 -10.14 3.19 -8.87
C LEU A 121 -10.43 2.60 -7.48
N LEU A 122 -9.61 2.94 -6.52
CA LEU A 122 -9.54 2.31 -5.22
C LEU A 122 -9.83 3.34 -4.14
N TYR A 123 -10.91 3.15 -3.39
CA TYR A 123 -11.23 3.89 -2.17
C TYR A 123 -10.96 3.01 -0.97
N ASN A 124 -9.97 3.36 -0.18
CA ASN A 124 -9.62 2.63 1.02
C ASN A 124 -10.48 3.06 2.23
N GLY A 125 -10.66 2.15 3.16
CA GLY A 125 -11.42 2.38 4.38
C GLY A 125 -11.86 1.08 5.04
N PRO A 126 -12.67 1.17 6.10
CA PRO A 126 -13.22 0.00 6.79
C PRO A 126 -14.02 -0.94 5.88
N ARG A 127 -14.69 -0.36 4.90
CA ARG A 127 -15.39 -1.07 3.82
C ARG A 127 -14.99 -0.43 2.49
N PRO A 128 -13.92 -0.95 1.86
CA PRO A 128 -13.35 -0.34 0.66
C PRO A 128 -14.30 -0.46 -0.53
N LYS A 129 -14.18 0.48 -1.48
CA LYS A 129 -14.90 0.44 -2.74
C LYS A 129 -13.90 0.44 -3.88
N VAL A 130 -14.12 -0.41 -4.86
CA VAL A 130 -13.26 -0.54 -6.04
C VAL A 130 -14.09 -0.48 -7.29
N TRP A 131 -13.79 0.44 -8.18
CA TRP A 131 -14.32 0.46 -9.53
C TRP A 131 -13.30 -0.16 -10.48
N LYS A 132 -13.78 -0.97 -11.40
CA LYS A 132 -12.98 -1.58 -12.46
C LYS A 132 -13.48 -1.10 -13.81
N PHE A 133 -12.57 -0.67 -14.64
CA PHE A 133 -12.79 -0.38 -16.05
C PHE A 133 -12.04 -1.41 -16.90
N SER A 134 -12.69 -1.87 -17.98
CA SER A 134 -12.07 -2.70 -19.00
C SER A 134 -12.29 -2.05 -20.37
N SER A 135 -11.26 -2.02 -21.18
CA SER A 135 -11.35 -1.47 -22.54
C SER A 135 -12.35 -2.23 -23.44
N SER A 136 -12.64 -3.51 -23.13
CA SER A 136 -13.64 -4.31 -23.83
C SER A 136 -15.08 -3.94 -23.47
N GLU A 137 -15.31 -3.44 -22.26
CA GLU A 137 -16.64 -3.09 -21.76
C GLU A 137 -16.96 -1.60 -21.91
N GLN A 138 -15.94 -0.75 -22.04
CA GLN A 138 -16.01 0.72 -22.14
C GLN A 138 -16.78 1.41 -21.00
N GLU A 139 -16.94 0.72 -19.89
CA GLU A 139 -17.67 1.19 -18.71
C GLU A 139 -16.91 0.84 -17.44
N SER A 140 -17.04 1.70 -16.43
CA SER A 140 -16.53 1.44 -15.10
C SER A 140 -17.61 0.85 -14.20
N LYS A 141 -17.34 -0.32 -13.60
CA LYS A 141 -18.27 -1.03 -12.71
C LYS A 141 -17.73 -1.04 -11.28
N LEU A 142 -18.61 -0.80 -10.32
CA LEU A 142 -18.30 -1.05 -8.92
C LEU A 142 -18.20 -2.56 -8.68
N LEU A 143 -17.08 -3.02 -8.13
CA LEU A 143 -16.90 -4.42 -7.80
C LEU A 143 -17.74 -4.81 -6.58
N GLU A 144 -18.28 -6.00 -6.60
CA GLU A 144 -18.91 -6.62 -5.43
C GLU A 144 -17.86 -6.98 -4.38
N ASP A 145 -18.27 -7.04 -3.12
CA ASP A 145 -17.38 -7.36 -2.00
C ASP A 145 -16.58 -8.66 -2.22
N ALA A 146 -17.20 -9.69 -2.82
CA ALA A 146 -16.53 -10.95 -3.14
C ALA A 146 -15.43 -10.82 -4.21
N GLU A 147 -15.56 -9.86 -5.11
CA GLU A 147 -14.59 -9.62 -6.16
C GLU A 147 -13.32 -8.94 -5.65
N LEU A 148 -13.39 -8.25 -4.52
CA LEU A 148 -12.21 -7.66 -3.88
C LEU A 148 -11.14 -8.68 -3.54
N PHE A 149 -11.53 -9.93 -3.29
CA PHE A 149 -10.62 -11.04 -2.93
C PHE A 149 -10.10 -11.81 -4.15
N LYS A 150 -10.64 -11.55 -5.34
CA LYS A 150 -10.13 -12.16 -6.57
C LYS A 150 -8.79 -11.53 -6.98
N PRO A 151 -7.89 -12.30 -7.60
CA PRO A 151 -6.66 -11.74 -8.15
C PRO A 151 -6.94 -10.58 -9.10
N ILE A 152 -6.12 -9.51 -9.02
CA ILE A 152 -6.20 -8.37 -9.94
C ILE A 152 -6.02 -8.82 -11.39
N LEU A 153 -5.15 -9.80 -11.59
CA LEU A 153 -4.88 -10.45 -12.87
C LEU A 153 -4.90 -11.96 -12.67
N ASN A 154 -5.49 -12.66 -13.62
CA ASN A 154 -5.52 -14.11 -13.61
C ASN A 154 -4.12 -14.71 -13.45
N GLY A 155 -3.98 -15.66 -12.55
CA GLY A 155 -2.72 -16.32 -12.25
C GLY A 155 -1.80 -15.58 -11.28
N MET A 156 -2.11 -14.36 -10.86
CA MET A 156 -1.34 -13.64 -9.83
C MET A 156 -1.90 -13.84 -8.43
N ASN A 157 -1.10 -13.53 -7.40
CA ASN A 157 -1.49 -13.73 -6.01
C ASN A 157 -2.19 -12.50 -5.40
N GLN A 158 -1.92 -11.28 -5.91
CA GLN A 158 -2.48 -10.07 -5.34
C GLN A 158 -3.91 -9.84 -5.76
N SER A 159 -4.73 -9.45 -4.81
CA SER A 159 -6.10 -8.93 -5.00
C SER A 159 -6.17 -7.43 -4.68
N THR A 160 -7.28 -6.79 -5.02
CA THR A 160 -7.52 -5.41 -4.60
C THR A 160 -7.66 -5.30 -3.08
N PHE A 161 -8.21 -6.30 -2.42
CA PHE A 161 -8.23 -6.40 -0.95
C PHE A 161 -6.82 -6.34 -0.35
N ASP A 162 -5.87 -7.07 -0.94
CA ASP A 162 -4.49 -7.07 -0.46
C ASP A 162 -3.82 -5.71 -0.62
N LEU A 163 -4.10 -5.01 -1.70
CA LEU A 163 -3.54 -3.68 -1.95
C LEU A 163 -4.11 -2.62 -1.01
N LEU A 164 -5.41 -2.70 -0.72
CA LEU A 164 -6.09 -1.75 0.14
C LEU A 164 -5.85 -2.01 1.62
N MET A 165 -5.54 -3.25 1.99
CA MET A 165 -5.37 -3.69 3.40
C MET A 165 -6.49 -3.22 4.34
N PRO A 166 -7.78 -3.37 4.00
CA PRO A 166 -8.87 -2.87 4.84
C PRO A 166 -8.94 -3.58 6.20
N PHE A 167 -8.24 -4.70 6.35
CA PHE A 167 -8.13 -5.41 7.62
C PHE A 167 -7.53 -4.57 8.74
N VAL A 168 -6.75 -3.53 8.44
CA VAL A 168 -6.20 -2.63 9.47
C VAL A 168 -7.30 -1.90 10.25
N PHE A 169 -8.50 -1.78 9.69
CA PHE A 169 -9.67 -1.18 10.35
C PHE A 169 -10.51 -2.20 11.13
N TRP A 170 -10.18 -3.49 11.07
CA TRP A 170 -10.90 -4.51 11.80
C TRP A 170 -10.60 -4.46 13.30
N ASN A 171 -11.30 -5.30 14.08
CA ASN A 171 -10.98 -5.46 15.48
C ASN A 171 -9.56 -6.00 15.64
N ALA A 172 -8.73 -5.24 16.32
CA ALA A 172 -7.30 -5.49 16.42
C ALA A 172 -6.88 -5.84 17.86
N THR A 173 -5.93 -6.75 17.97
CA THR A 173 -5.27 -7.09 19.23
C THR A 173 -3.77 -6.98 19.06
N TYR A 174 -3.11 -6.20 19.92
CA TYR A 174 -1.66 -6.21 20.02
C TYR A 174 -1.19 -7.55 20.60
N ILE A 175 -0.31 -8.26 19.88
CA ILE A 175 0.19 -9.57 20.27
C ILE A 175 1.46 -9.43 21.10
N LYS A 176 2.47 -8.77 20.51
CA LYS A 176 3.81 -8.61 21.11
C LYS A 176 4.68 -7.67 20.30
N SER A 177 5.79 -7.24 20.89
CA SER A 177 6.92 -6.68 20.17
C SER A 177 7.97 -7.75 19.88
N GLY A 178 8.65 -7.64 18.75
CA GLY A 178 9.67 -8.58 18.34
C GLY A 178 10.49 -8.09 17.16
N LYS A 179 11.31 -8.97 16.60
CA LYS A 179 12.11 -8.69 15.41
C LYS A 179 11.55 -9.40 14.21
N VAL A 180 11.19 -8.65 13.16
CA VAL A 180 10.68 -9.17 11.90
C VAL A 180 11.54 -8.63 10.75
N ALA A 181 11.99 -9.51 9.86
CA ALA A 181 12.89 -9.15 8.75
C ALA A 181 14.12 -8.34 9.22
N GLY A 182 14.64 -8.67 10.41
CA GLY A 182 15.78 -7.98 10.98
C GLY A 182 15.48 -6.65 11.69
N ARG A 183 14.23 -6.19 11.74
CA ARG A 183 13.82 -4.88 12.26
C ARG A 183 12.91 -4.99 13.50
N PRO A 184 13.08 -4.10 14.49
CA PRO A 184 12.16 -4.01 15.63
C PRO A 184 10.74 -3.71 15.15
N SER A 185 9.77 -4.48 15.61
CA SER A 185 8.40 -4.42 15.11
C SER A 185 7.37 -4.74 16.19
N HIS A 186 6.16 -4.26 16.00
CA HIS A 186 4.99 -4.54 16.82
C HIS A 186 4.01 -5.38 16.02
N LEU A 187 3.57 -6.49 16.59
CA LEU A 187 2.68 -7.45 15.92
C LEU A 187 1.25 -7.25 16.39
N TYR A 188 0.34 -7.15 15.42
CA TYR A 188 -1.10 -7.01 15.62
C TYR A 188 -1.84 -8.14 14.91
N SER A 189 -2.85 -8.71 15.57
CA SER A 189 -3.81 -9.62 14.97
C SER A 189 -5.10 -8.86 14.68
N PHE A 190 -5.70 -9.11 13.54
CA PHE A 190 -6.95 -8.50 13.07
C PHE A 190 -7.97 -9.58 12.79
N LEU A 191 -9.14 -9.48 13.42
CA LEU A 191 -10.23 -10.44 13.26
C LEU A 191 -11.23 -9.98 12.19
N PRO A 192 -11.60 -10.84 11.22
CA PRO A 192 -12.50 -10.46 10.15
C PRO A 192 -13.89 -10.09 10.67
N PRO A 193 -14.48 -9.00 10.18
CA PRO A 193 -15.86 -8.64 10.46
C PRO A 193 -16.84 -9.58 9.76
N GLN A 194 -18.13 -9.49 10.10
CA GLN A 194 -19.15 -10.41 9.60
C GLN A 194 -19.21 -10.44 8.06
N TRP A 195 -19.19 -9.28 7.41
CA TRP A 195 -19.24 -9.21 5.94
C TRP A 195 -18.08 -9.96 5.23
N VAL A 196 -16.89 -10.02 5.89
CA VAL A 196 -15.77 -10.81 5.37
C VAL A 196 -15.99 -12.29 5.63
N LYS A 197 -16.49 -12.66 6.82
CA LYS A 197 -16.76 -14.06 7.15
C LYS A 197 -17.82 -14.69 6.24
N ASP A 198 -18.79 -13.90 5.80
CA ASP A 198 -19.83 -14.34 4.88
C ASP A 198 -19.27 -14.71 3.50
N ILE A 199 -18.25 -13.98 3.06
CA ILE A 199 -17.61 -14.15 1.74
C ILE A 199 -16.38 -15.08 1.81
N ARG A 200 -15.59 -14.95 2.88
CA ARG A 200 -14.31 -15.64 3.09
C ARG A 200 -14.30 -16.29 4.48
N PRO A 201 -15.14 -17.31 4.71
CA PRO A 201 -15.20 -18.02 6.00
C PRO A 201 -13.90 -18.80 6.32
N ASP A 202 -13.00 -18.90 5.34
CA ASP A 202 -11.69 -19.51 5.50
C ASP A 202 -10.69 -18.59 6.22
N ILE A 203 -10.87 -17.26 6.18
CA ILE A 203 -9.97 -16.32 6.86
C ILE A 203 -10.27 -16.33 8.36
N LYS A 204 -9.31 -16.81 9.14
CA LYS A 204 -9.38 -16.82 10.60
C LYS A 204 -8.93 -15.49 11.20
N GLU A 205 -7.77 -15.03 10.77
CA GLU A 205 -7.16 -13.79 11.21
C GLU A 205 -6.10 -13.32 10.22
N ILE A 206 -5.73 -12.05 10.30
CA ILE A 206 -4.57 -11.48 9.60
C ILE A 206 -3.62 -10.92 10.66
N VAL A 207 -2.35 -11.28 10.58
CA VAL A 207 -1.30 -10.77 11.47
C VAL A 207 -0.40 -9.83 10.69
N MET A 208 -0.19 -8.61 11.21
CA MET A 208 0.69 -7.61 10.62
C MET A 208 1.81 -7.26 11.59
N ALA A 209 3.03 -7.24 11.08
CA ALA A 209 4.20 -6.70 11.76
C ALA A 209 4.45 -5.26 11.30
N LEU A 210 4.27 -4.30 12.20
CA LEU A 210 4.45 -2.87 11.97
C LEU A 210 5.83 -2.45 12.49
N ASP A 211 6.65 -1.82 11.65
CA ASP A 211 7.98 -1.33 12.02
C ASP A 211 7.91 -0.33 13.18
N GLN A 212 8.78 -0.47 14.16
CA GLN A 212 8.78 0.40 15.33
C GLN A 212 9.11 1.86 15.02
N SER A 213 10.02 2.11 14.08
CA SER A 213 10.54 3.44 13.79
C SER A 213 9.76 4.15 12.69
N TYR A 214 9.29 3.39 11.71
CA TYR A 214 8.69 3.94 10.50
C TYR A 214 7.19 3.68 10.37
N GLU A 215 6.62 2.86 11.25
CA GLU A 215 5.20 2.45 11.17
C GLU A 215 4.82 1.86 9.81
N ALA A 216 5.78 1.20 9.15
CA ALA A 216 5.58 0.53 7.88
C ALA A 216 5.28 -0.96 8.08
N PRO A 217 4.31 -1.56 7.37
CA PRO A 217 4.09 -3.00 7.41
C PRO A 217 5.29 -3.74 6.80
N LEU A 218 5.99 -4.52 7.60
CA LEU A 218 7.13 -5.33 7.16
C LEU A 218 6.69 -6.69 6.66
N ARG A 219 5.68 -7.28 7.31
CA ARG A 219 5.12 -8.58 6.98
C ARG A 219 3.65 -8.62 7.35
N ILE A 220 2.85 -9.21 6.47
CA ILE A 220 1.42 -9.47 6.67
C ILE A 220 1.19 -10.93 6.38
N GLU A 221 0.54 -11.64 7.29
CA GLU A 221 0.27 -13.07 7.20
C GLU A 221 -1.22 -13.32 7.33
N THR A 222 -1.82 -13.96 6.34
CA THR A 222 -3.22 -14.39 6.39
C THR A 222 -3.30 -15.82 6.86
N PHE A 223 -3.96 -16.04 7.99
CA PHE A 223 -4.18 -17.36 8.55
C PHE A 223 -5.57 -17.87 8.19
N SER A 224 -5.62 -19.07 7.66
CA SER A 224 -6.84 -19.84 7.44
C SER A 224 -7.09 -20.75 8.65
N ARG A 225 -7.72 -21.89 8.46
CA ARG A 225 -8.05 -22.82 9.55
C ARG A 225 -6.85 -23.45 10.24
N SER A 226 -5.70 -23.50 9.58
CA SER A 226 -4.44 -24.00 10.15
C SER A 226 -3.66 -22.89 10.86
N ASN A 227 -2.71 -23.29 11.73
CA ASN A 227 -1.77 -22.34 12.35
C ASN A 227 -0.61 -21.94 11.41
N VAL A 228 -0.67 -22.35 10.15
CA VAL A 228 0.28 -21.98 9.11
C VAL A 228 -0.39 -20.93 8.23
N PRO A 229 0.26 -19.80 7.93
CA PRO A 229 -0.31 -18.78 7.06
C PRO A 229 -0.55 -19.37 5.66
N SER A 230 -1.69 -19.04 5.05
CA SER A 230 -2.00 -19.38 3.66
C SER A 230 -1.30 -18.45 2.67
N ARG A 231 -1.16 -17.18 3.07
CA ARG A 231 -0.51 -16.12 2.26
C ARG A 231 0.37 -15.25 3.13
N THR A 232 1.46 -14.76 2.56
CA THR A 232 2.38 -13.85 3.24
C THR A 232 2.81 -12.73 2.31
N PHE A 233 2.66 -11.50 2.75
CA PHE A 233 3.26 -10.32 2.11
C PHE A 233 4.51 -9.93 2.87
N ILE A 234 5.59 -9.65 2.15
CA ILE A 234 6.88 -9.28 2.72
C ILE A 234 7.41 -8.05 2.00
N LEU A 235 7.70 -7.00 2.75
CA LEU A 235 8.43 -5.84 2.24
C LEU A 235 9.90 -6.24 2.05
N ASN A 236 10.37 -6.23 0.81
CA ASN A 236 11.76 -6.59 0.50
C ASN A 236 12.68 -5.38 0.43
N GLY A 237 12.18 -4.22 0.09
CA GLY A 237 13.03 -3.04 0.00
C GLY A 237 12.27 -1.74 -0.13
N MET A 238 12.97 -0.69 0.29
CA MET A 238 12.56 0.71 0.14
C MET A 238 13.65 1.49 -0.58
N LYS A 239 13.25 2.57 -1.25
CA LYS A 239 14.16 3.49 -1.96
C LYS A 239 13.79 4.92 -1.56
N LYS A 240 14.80 5.75 -1.35
CA LYS A 240 14.60 7.18 -1.18
C LYS A 240 14.60 7.86 -2.55
N ILE A 241 13.53 8.55 -2.91
CA ILE A 241 13.37 9.35 -4.12
C ILE A 241 13.07 10.77 -3.67
N ALA A 242 13.94 11.70 -4.07
CA ALA A 242 13.97 13.03 -3.47
C ALA A 242 14.03 12.90 -1.93
N ASP A 243 13.12 13.52 -1.19
CA ASP A 243 13.07 13.40 0.27
C ASP A 243 12.09 12.35 0.79
N HIS A 244 11.57 11.47 -0.09
CA HIS A 244 10.54 10.50 0.25
C HIS A 244 11.05 9.07 0.17
N TRP A 245 10.73 8.29 1.20
CA TRP A 245 10.95 6.85 1.17
C TRP A 245 9.79 6.17 0.47
N ILE A 246 10.07 5.43 -0.60
CA ILE A 246 9.08 4.68 -1.35
C ILE A 246 9.36 3.18 -1.29
N VAL A 247 8.31 2.36 -1.41
CA VAL A 247 8.47 0.92 -1.60
C VAL A 247 9.21 0.68 -2.89
N LYS A 248 10.30 -0.05 -2.78
CA LYS A 248 10.97 -0.56 -3.96
C LYS A 248 10.32 -1.87 -4.40
N SER A 249 10.13 -2.80 -3.48
CA SER A 249 9.54 -4.10 -3.83
C SER A 249 8.90 -4.80 -2.64
N LEU A 250 7.90 -5.61 -2.94
CA LEU A 250 7.25 -6.53 -2.00
C LEU A 250 6.92 -7.85 -2.68
N ASP A 251 6.93 -8.92 -1.93
CA ASP A 251 6.55 -10.26 -2.37
C ASP A 251 5.21 -10.67 -1.75
N CYS A 252 4.32 -11.21 -2.57
CA CYS A 252 3.13 -11.91 -2.16
C CYS A 252 3.31 -13.40 -2.40
N LYS A 253 3.56 -14.15 -1.34
CA LYS A 253 3.72 -15.60 -1.38
C LYS A 253 2.40 -16.28 -1.07
N ASN A 254 1.98 -17.16 -1.95
CA ASN A 254 0.92 -18.12 -1.67
C ASN A 254 1.58 -19.44 -1.24
N LEU A 255 1.34 -19.83 0.01
CA LEU A 255 1.99 -21.02 0.59
C LEU A 255 1.28 -22.31 0.21
N GLN A 256 0.05 -22.25 -0.30
CA GLN A 256 -0.72 -23.41 -0.73
C GLN A 256 -0.19 -23.98 -2.07
N ASP A 257 -0.04 -23.12 -3.08
CA ASP A 257 0.48 -23.47 -4.39
C ASP A 257 1.99 -23.24 -4.53
N ARG A 258 2.61 -22.61 -3.52
CA ARG A 258 4.04 -22.27 -3.45
C ARG A 258 4.47 -21.31 -4.55
N SER A 259 3.58 -20.43 -4.98
CA SER A 259 3.88 -19.37 -5.93
C SER A 259 4.27 -18.08 -5.22
N ASN A 260 4.92 -17.19 -5.95
CA ASN A 260 5.24 -15.85 -5.49
C ASN A 260 4.92 -14.82 -6.59
N THR A 261 4.27 -13.73 -6.22
CA THR A 261 4.14 -12.57 -7.11
C THR A 261 4.88 -11.40 -6.49
N ARG A 262 5.89 -10.91 -7.21
CA ARG A 262 6.64 -9.72 -6.82
C ARG A 262 6.04 -8.48 -7.45
N PHE A 263 5.76 -7.51 -6.62
CA PHE A 263 5.52 -6.13 -7.03
C PHE A 263 6.82 -5.34 -6.91
N GLU A 264 7.20 -4.61 -7.95
CA GLU A 264 8.41 -3.80 -7.98
C GLU A 264 8.10 -2.44 -8.61
N VAL A 265 8.36 -1.36 -7.88
CA VAL A 265 8.34 -0.01 -8.44
C VAL A 265 9.61 0.20 -9.25
N THR A 266 9.47 0.52 -10.52
CA THR A 266 10.58 0.70 -11.46
C THR A 266 10.99 2.16 -11.61
N SER A 267 10.04 3.07 -11.48
CA SER A 267 10.27 4.51 -11.43
C SER A 267 9.14 5.25 -10.74
N ALA A 268 9.41 6.43 -10.24
CA ALA A 268 8.49 7.26 -9.49
C ALA A 268 8.52 8.72 -9.95
N ALA A 269 7.35 9.33 -10.09
CA ALA A 269 7.16 10.76 -10.26
C ALA A 269 6.38 11.28 -9.06
N LEU A 270 6.87 12.35 -8.45
CA LEU A 270 6.33 12.95 -7.24
C LEU A 270 5.96 14.42 -7.50
N ASN A 271 5.15 14.96 -6.60
CA ASN A 271 4.72 16.37 -6.66
C ASN A 271 4.02 16.76 -7.97
N LEU A 272 3.25 15.82 -8.52
CA LEU A 272 2.51 16.04 -9.77
C LEU A 272 1.28 16.90 -9.52
N ASP A 273 0.90 17.64 -10.57
CA ASP A 273 -0.37 18.34 -10.65
C ASP A 273 -1.29 17.52 -11.57
N LEU A 274 -2.15 16.71 -10.97
CA LEU A 274 -3.09 15.86 -11.69
C LEU A 274 -4.52 16.33 -11.46
N ASP A 275 -5.32 16.28 -12.53
CA ASP A 275 -6.74 16.60 -12.44
C ASP A 275 -7.47 15.62 -11.52
N MET A 276 -8.20 16.17 -10.54
CA MET A 276 -9.02 15.39 -9.60
C MET A 276 -10.06 14.52 -10.29
N SER A 277 -10.55 14.93 -11.46
CA SER A 277 -11.53 14.14 -12.26
C SER A 277 -11.01 12.76 -12.63
N LEU A 278 -9.68 12.59 -12.78
CA LEU A 278 -9.03 11.31 -13.07
C LEU A 278 -9.25 10.26 -11.96
N PHE A 279 -9.59 10.72 -10.76
CA PHE A 279 -9.85 9.89 -9.57
C PHE A 279 -11.35 9.73 -9.29
N SER A 280 -12.14 9.69 -10.33
CA SER A 280 -13.57 9.38 -10.31
C SER A 280 -13.87 8.14 -11.16
N PRO A 281 -15.02 7.45 -10.96
CA PRO A 281 -15.40 6.33 -11.80
C PRO A 281 -15.45 6.68 -13.30
N GLY A 282 -15.97 7.87 -13.64
CA GLY A 282 -15.96 8.37 -15.03
C GLY A 282 -14.57 8.73 -15.53
N GLY A 283 -13.69 9.15 -14.64
CA GLY A 283 -12.29 9.49 -14.96
C GLY A 283 -11.44 8.29 -15.37
N LEU A 284 -11.89 7.05 -15.10
CA LEU A 284 -11.21 5.84 -15.57
C LEU A 284 -11.19 5.70 -17.09
N LEU A 285 -12.11 6.35 -17.81
CA LEU A 285 -12.09 6.40 -19.27
C LEU A 285 -10.83 7.10 -19.79
N GLY A 286 -10.42 8.19 -19.15
CA GLY A 286 -9.21 8.93 -19.50
C GLY A 286 -7.93 8.18 -19.09
N THR A 287 -6.79 8.64 -19.63
CA THR A 287 -5.46 8.15 -19.22
C THR A 287 -4.62 9.35 -18.81
N PRO A 288 -4.07 9.37 -17.57
CA PRO A 288 -3.19 10.45 -17.14
C PRO A 288 -1.94 10.51 -18.02
N VAL A 289 -1.61 11.69 -18.51
CA VAL A 289 -0.39 11.92 -19.30
C VAL A 289 0.66 12.56 -18.38
N ILE A 290 1.77 11.87 -18.18
CA ILE A 290 2.91 12.37 -17.42
C ILE A 290 4.15 12.31 -18.32
N PRO A 291 4.89 13.40 -18.48
CA PRO A 291 6.15 13.39 -19.24
C PRO A 291 7.13 12.35 -18.70
N LEU A 292 7.84 11.67 -19.61
CA LEU A 292 8.73 10.56 -19.25
C LEU A 292 9.91 11.00 -18.38
N ASP A 293 10.39 12.20 -18.60
CA ASP A 293 11.51 12.84 -17.88
C ASP A 293 11.17 13.18 -16.42
N THR A 294 9.88 13.24 -16.07
CA THR A 294 9.43 13.42 -14.69
C THR A 294 9.70 12.19 -13.81
N PHE A 295 9.85 11.02 -14.41
CA PHE A 295 10.05 9.78 -13.67
C PHE A 295 11.50 9.54 -13.29
N ILE A 296 11.75 9.39 -12.00
CA ILE A 296 13.07 9.04 -11.42
C ILE A 296 13.13 7.51 -11.26
N SER A 297 14.18 6.88 -11.77
CA SER A 297 14.40 5.42 -11.66
C SER A 297 14.62 4.99 -10.21
N THR A 298 14.08 3.84 -9.85
CA THR A 298 14.30 3.20 -8.54
C THR A 298 15.47 2.19 -8.56
N LYS A 299 16.13 2.00 -9.69
CA LYS A 299 17.30 1.13 -9.81
C LYS A 299 18.47 1.57 -8.95
#